data_e16c0c1f1c527a889951c35299bb9dbe
#
_entry.id   e16c0c1f1c527a889951c35299bb9dbe
#
_cell.length_a   1.000
_cell.length_b   1.000
_cell.length_c   1.000
_cell.angle_alpha   90.00
_cell.angle_beta   90.00
_cell.angle_gamma   90.00
#
_symmetry.space_group_name_H-M   'P 1'
#
loop_
_entity.id
_entity.type
_entity.pdbx_description
1 polymer ?
#
loop_
_entity_poly.entity_id
_entity_poly.type
_entity_poly.pdbx_seq_one_letter_code
_entity_poly.pdbx_strand_id
1 'polypeptide(L)'
;MATESLYYDKMPLLPLSIQDLDLAAFESYLEDTGQSYLRDDPQRLLANWYLTANGHPTVAGILLFGRKPQHHLPYAQINAARFSGTDSSFDPIDRKDLGGRLLEVIDQAERFLYLHLPVPHEIRGFEPEPKPELPKEALREAVVNAVAHRDYTIRGPIRLFVFDDRIEIHTPGRPPNGVDADAMRSGAHVVRNPWIYARLSDAGLVTRAGTGIRRIVRLAREATGREVGIEVRDFEVLFTLPRKIGPA
;
A
#
# COMPACT_ATOMS: atom_id res chain seq x y z
N MET A 1 -12.77 32.18 7.74
CA MET A 1 -11.56 31.37 8.01
C MET A 1 -11.71 30.09 7.21
N ALA A 2 -10.89 29.91 6.17
CA ALA A 2 -10.84 28.63 5.46
C ALA A 2 -10.31 27.58 6.46
N THR A 3 -11.11 26.56 6.74
CA THR A 3 -10.66 25.38 7.48
C THR A 3 -9.60 24.74 6.60
N GLU A 4 -8.30 24.94 6.93
CA GLU A 4 -7.26 24.09 6.38
C GLU A 4 -7.66 22.66 6.68
N SER A 5 -7.91 21.89 5.64
CA SER A 5 -8.15 20.45 5.75
C SER A 5 -6.89 19.86 6.38
N LEU A 6 -6.95 19.55 7.67
CA LEU A 6 -5.83 18.99 8.40
C LEU A 6 -5.61 17.56 7.91
N TYR A 7 -4.62 17.40 7.05
CA TYR A 7 -4.17 16.07 6.64
C TYR A 7 -3.51 15.37 7.83
N TYR A 8 -3.99 14.19 8.15
CA TYR A 8 -3.52 13.43 9.31
C TYR A 8 -2.05 13.02 9.20
N ASP A 9 -1.56 12.71 8.02
CA ASP A 9 -0.16 12.32 7.80
C ASP A 9 0.85 13.44 8.08
N LYS A 10 0.41 14.72 8.11
CA LYS A 10 1.19 15.89 8.51
C LYS A 10 1.22 16.13 10.04
N MET A 11 0.36 15.48 10.80
CA MET A 11 0.24 15.73 12.23
C MET A 11 1.50 15.32 13.00
N PRO A 12 2.08 16.22 13.84
CA PRO A 12 3.24 15.86 14.67
C PRO A 12 2.82 14.89 15.78
N LEU A 13 3.67 13.92 16.08
CA LEU A 13 3.48 12.96 17.15
C LEU A 13 4.27 13.40 18.39
N LEU A 14 3.59 14.01 19.33
CA LEU A 14 4.18 14.38 20.62
C LEU A 14 4.13 13.15 21.57
N PRO A 15 5.15 12.89 22.40
CA PRO A 15 6.40 13.64 22.63
C PRO A 15 7.62 13.14 21.81
N LEU A 16 7.42 12.54 20.62
CA LEU A 16 8.51 11.98 19.83
C LEU A 16 9.51 13.05 19.38
N SER A 17 10.72 12.61 19.08
CA SER A 17 11.82 13.47 18.63
C SER A 17 12.47 12.91 17.35
N ILE A 18 13.41 13.64 16.77
CA ILE A 18 14.17 13.16 15.60
C ILE A 18 14.94 11.86 15.86
N GLN A 19 15.22 11.52 17.14
CA GLN A 19 15.88 10.28 17.52
C GLN A 19 14.99 9.05 17.29
N ASP A 20 13.68 9.23 17.18
CA ASP A 20 12.73 8.16 16.85
C ASP A 20 12.73 7.85 15.35
N LEU A 21 13.35 8.72 14.53
CA LEU A 21 13.59 8.48 13.12
C LEU A 21 14.90 7.72 12.89
N ASP A 22 14.93 6.90 11.86
CA ASP A 22 16.10 6.23 11.34
C ASP A 22 16.70 7.06 10.19
N LEU A 23 17.64 7.92 10.52
CA LEU A 23 18.28 8.79 9.54
C LEU A 23 19.07 8.01 8.48
N ALA A 24 19.65 6.86 8.84
CA ALA A 24 20.34 6.02 7.87
C ALA A 24 19.37 5.45 6.81
N ALA A 25 18.17 5.07 7.25
CA ALA A 25 17.12 4.67 6.31
C ALA A 25 16.63 5.83 5.44
N PHE A 26 16.59 7.04 5.98
CA PHE A 26 16.27 8.22 5.19
C PHE A 26 17.36 8.53 4.15
N GLU A 27 18.63 8.43 4.51
CA GLU A 27 19.76 8.59 3.58
C GLU A 27 19.74 7.53 2.48
N SER A 28 19.52 6.26 2.82
CA SER A 28 19.36 5.19 1.83
C SER A 28 18.21 5.47 0.87
N TYR A 29 17.08 5.95 1.38
CA TYR A 29 15.95 6.36 0.55
C TYR A 29 16.34 7.48 -0.44
N LEU A 30 17.13 8.48 -0.03
CA LEU A 30 17.61 9.53 -0.93
C LEU A 30 18.52 8.97 -2.03
N GLU A 31 19.33 7.97 -1.71
CA GLU A 31 20.19 7.29 -2.68
C GLU A 31 19.35 6.50 -3.68
N ASP A 32 18.43 5.66 -3.21
CA ASP A 32 17.57 4.81 -4.02
C ASP A 32 16.65 5.61 -4.96
N THR A 33 16.27 6.83 -4.55
CA THR A 33 15.40 7.73 -5.33
C THR A 33 16.16 8.74 -6.19
N GLY A 34 17.51 8.67 -6.22
CA GLY A 34 18.36 9.59 -6.98
C GLY A 34 18.39 11.02 -6.44
N GLN A 35 18.05 11.20 -5.15
CA GLN A 35 17.98 12.51 -4.49
C GLN A 35 19.14 12.75 -3.52
N SER A 36 20.24 12.01 -3.63
CA SER A 36 21.43 12.11 -2.76
C SER A 36 22.02 13.51 -2.66
N TYR A 37 21.80 14.36 -3.68
CA TYR A 37 22.24 15.75 -3.68
C TYR A 37 21.53 16.62 -2.64
N LEU A 38 20.45 16.13 -2.01
CA LEU A 38 19.70 16.83 -0.96
C LEU A 38 20.17 16.51 0.46
N ARG A 39 21.14 15.62 0.64
CA ARG A 39 21.53 15.07 1.95
C ARG A 39 22.32 16.00 2.86
N ASP A 40 22.75 17.17 2.39
CA ASP A 40 23.63 18.07 3.15
C ASP A 40 22.99 18.58 4.46
N ASP A 41 21.66 18.68 4.51
CA ASP A 41 20.92 19.01 5.72
C ASP A 41 19.67 18.11 5.86
N PRO A 42 19.83 16.88 6.39
CA PRO A 42 18.73 15.94 6.54
C PRO A 42 17.58 16.46 7.41
N GLN A 43 17.88 17.23 8.46
CA GLN A 43 16.85 17.76 9.36
C GLN A 43 15.99 18.81 8.65
N ARG A 44 16.62 19.72 7.92
CA ARG A 44 15.92 20.71 7.11
C ARG A 44 15.09 20.06 6.00
N LEU A 45 15.62 18.99 5.37
CA LEU A 45 14.92 18.27 4.33
C LEU A 45 13.69 17.55 4.88
N LEU A 46 13.81 16.88 6.04
CA LEU A 46 12.69 16.26 6.75
C LEU A 46 11.58 17.29 7.07
N ALA A 47 11.97 18.50 7.52
CA ALA A 47 11.02 19.58 7.78
C ALA A 47 10.34 20.08 6.50
N ASN A 48 11.11 20.31 5.43
CA ASN A 48 10.59 20.76 4.13
C ASN A 48 9.63 19.75 3.50
N TRP A 49 9.84 18.47 3.77
CA TRP A 49 8.96 17.39 3.32
C TRP A 49 7.81 17.08 4.28
N TYR A 50 7.65 17.88 5.35
CA TYR A 50 6.67 17.68 6.40
C TYR A 50 6.73 16.30 7.06
N LEU A 51 7.93 15.70 7.09
CA LEU A 51 8.21 14.47 7.84
C LEU A 51 8.53 14.77 9.30
N THR A 52 8.89 16.02 9.57
CA THR A 52 8.95 16.62 10.91
C THR A 52 8.21 17.96 10.92
N ALA A 53 7.65 18.34 12.07
CA ALA A 53 7.04 19.63 12.32
C ALA A 53 7.38 20.10 13.74
N ASN A 54 7.88 21.31 13.90
CA ASN A 54 8.30 21.90 15.18
C ASN A 54 9.28 20.99 15.97
N GLY A 55 10.18 20.29 15.29
CA GLY A 55 11.15 19.38 15.90
C GLY A 55 10.63 17.98 16.23
N HIS A 56 9.35 17.70 15.97
CA HIS A 56 8.73 16.40 16.19
C HIS A 56 8.45 15.67 14.88
N PRO A 57 8.65 14.35 14.82
CA PRO A 57 8.22 13.55 13.68
C PRO A 57 6.72 13.65 13.45
N THR A 58 6.30 13.73 12.21
CA THR A 58 4.90 13.61 11.82
C THR A 58 4.48 12.15 11.68
N VAL A 59 3.18 11.91 11.51
CA VAL A 59 2.66 10.58 11.16
C VAL A 59 3.37 10.04 9.92
N ALA A 60 3.51 10.84 8.86
CA ALA A 60 4.25 10.44 7.66
C ALA A 60 5.72 10.14 7.97
N GLY A 61 6.38 10.99 8.78
CA GLY A 61 7.77 10.79 9.19
C GLY A 61 7.98 9.45 9.90
N ILE A 62 7.14 9.13 10.89
CA ILE A 62 7.23 7.87 11.63
C ILE A 62 6.90 6.67 10.73
N LEU A 63 5.87 6.75 9.90
CA LEU A 63 5.49 5.65 9.04
C LEU A 63 6.52 5.33 7.96
N LEU A 64 7.21 6.34 7.43
CA LEU A 64 8.21 6.17 6.37
C LEU A 64 9.61 5.87 6.90
N PHE A 65 10.00 6.53 8.00
CA PHE A 65 11.39 6.51 8.49
C PHE A 65 11.52 6.28 10.00
N GLY A 66 10.44 5.93 10.70
CA GLY A 66 10.51 5.62 12.13
C GLY A 66 11.29 4.32 12.39
N ARG A 67 12.00 4.26 13.53
CA ARG A 67 12.71 3.04 13.96
C ARG A 67 11.74 1.91 14.31
N LYS A 68 10.59 2.25 14.90
CA LYS A 68 9.54 1.31 15.33
C LYS A 68 8.16 1.91 15.12
N PRO A 69 7.68 2.04 13.87
CA PRO A 69 6.41 2.73 13.56
C PRO A 69 5.22 2.19 14.34
N GLN A 70 5.11 0.85 14.50
CA GLN A 70 3.96 0.21 15.15
C GLN A 70 3.93 0.40 16.67
N HIS A 71 5.03 0.82 17.33
CA HIS A 71 4.99 1.23 18.73
C HIS A 71 4.14 2.49 18.93
N HIS A 72 4.11 3.37 17.93
CA HIS A 72 3.39 4.65 17.97
C HIS A 72 2.05 4.58 17.24
N LEU A 73 1.99 3.80 16.19
CA LEU A 73 0.83 3.59 15.32
C LEU A 73 0.58 2.07 15.15
N PRO A 74 0.09 1.36 16.18
CA PRO A 74 0.04 -0.11 16.21
C PRO A 74 -0.72 -0.75 15.05
N TYR A 75 -1.70 -0.04 14.50
CA TYR A 75 -2.51 -0.55 13.39
C TYR A 75 -1.98 -0.19 12.00
N ALA A 76 -0.85 0.53 11.91
CA ALA A 76 -0.22 0.89 10.64
C ALA A 76 0.61 -0.28 10.08
N GLN A 77 -0.07 -1.39 9.82
CA GLN A 77 0.48 -2.65 9.30
C GLN A 77 -0.51 -3.33 8.35
N ILE A 78 -0.09 -4.40 7.71
CA ILE A 78 -0.94 -5.29 6.92
C ILE A 78 -1.03 -6.64 7.62
N ASN A 79 -2.25 -7.10 7.94
CA ASN A 79 -2.51 -8.45 8.38
C ASN A 79 -2.82 -9.30 7.14
N ALA A 80 -1.88 -10.16 6.76
CA ALA A 80 -1.98 -11.02 5.59
C ALA A 80 -2.41 -12.43 6.02
N ALA A 81 -3.32 -13.04 5.25
CA ALA A 81 -3.76 -14.41 5.48
C ALA A 81 -4.04 -15.14 4.16
N ARG A 82 -3.70 -16.43 4.10
CA ARG A 82 -4.03 -17.35 3.02
C ARG A 82 -5.05 -18.37 3.50
N PHE A 83 -6.21 -18.40 2.87
CA PHE A 83 -7.28 -19.35 3.16
C PHE A 83 -7.37 -20.44 2.08
N SER A 84 -7.63 -21.68 2.48
CA SER A 84 -8.01 -22.74 1.56
C SER A 84 -9.49 -22.57 1.21
N GLY A 85 -9.83 -22.69 -0.08
CA GLY A 85 -11.19 -22.46 -0.55
C GLY A 85 -11.51 -20.99 -0.80
N THR A 86 -12.81 -20.67 -0.71
CA THR A 86 -13.37 -19.38 -1.14
C THR A 86 -13.97 -18.56 0.01
N ASP A 87 -13.84 -19.00 1.24
CA ASP A 87 -14.33 -18.28 2.42
C ASP A 87 -13.32 -18.31 3.58
N SER A 88 -13.53 -17.44 4.56
CA SER A 88 -12.70 -17.29 5.75
C SER A 88 -13.28 -17.96 7.00
N SER A 89 -14.20 -18.90 6.84
CA SER A 89 -14.84 -19.62 7.97
C SER A 89 -13.87 -20.59 8.67
N PHE A 90 -12.79 -20.95 8.00
CA PHE A 90 -11.74 -21.83 8.53
C PHE A 90 -10.49 -21.04 8.88
N ASP A 91 -9.63 -21.65 9.70
CA ASP A 91 -8.33 -21.07 10.00
C ASP A 91 -7.49 -20.89 8.74
N PRO A 92 -6.76 -19.78 8.63
CA PRO A 92 -5.86 -19.58 7.49
C PRO A 92 -4.71 -20.59 7.52
N ILE A 93 -4.30 -21.07 6.34
CA ILE A 93 -3.15 -21.97 6.19
C ILE A 93 -1.81 -21.25 6.34
N ASP A 94 -1.79 -19.93 6.18
CA ASP A 94 -0.66 -19.05 6.52
C ASP A 94 -1.20 -17.70 6.98
N ARG A 95 -0.56 -17.12 7.99
CA ARG A 95 -0.90 -15.81 8.53
C ARG A 95 0.36 -15.05 8.92
N LYS A 96 0.42 -13.76 8.54
CA LYS A 96 1.53 -12.87 8.89
C LYS A 96 1.04 -11.47 9.19
N ASP A 97 1.61 -10.86 10.22
CA ASP A 97 1.47 -9.44 10.52
C ASP A 97 2.70 -8.72 9.93
N LEU A 98 2.46 -7.96 8.85
CA LEU A 98 3.49 -7.29 8.07
C LEU A 98 3.66 -5.88 8.61
N GLY A 99 4.70 -5.66 9.40
CA GLY A 99 5.02 -4.41 10.06
C GLY A 99 6.38 -3.84 9.61
N GLY A 100 6.76 -2.71 10.18
CA GLY A 100 7.94 -1.94 9.81
C GLY A 100 7.58 -0.61 9.14
N ARG A 101 8.51 -0.02 8.43
CA ARG A 101 8.30 1.18 7.62
C ARG A 101 7.43 0.87 6.41
N LEU A 102 6.69 1.85 5.89
CA LEU A 102 5.72 1.60 4.81
C LEU A 102 6.33 0.93 3.57
N LEU A 103 7.56 1.27 3.19
CA LEU A 103 8.25 0.64 2.07
C LEU A 103 8.52 -0.85 2.36
N GLU A 104 8.90 -1.17 3.59
CA GLU A 104 9.12 -2.55 4.04
C GLU A 104 7.81 -3.34 4.10
N VAL A 105 6.72 -2.70 4.56
CA VAL A 105 5.38 -3.30 4.60
C VAL A 105 4.89 -3.65 3.20
N ILE A 106 5.11 -2.77 2.22
CA ILE A 106 4.76 -3.01 0.81
C ILE A 106 5.56 -4.19 0.25
N ASP A 107 6.88 -4.21 0.47
CA ASP A 107 7.75 -5.29 -0.01
C ASP A 107 7.39 -6.65 0.63
N GLN A 108 7.10 -6.68 1.94
CA GLN A 108 6.63 -7.88 2.63
C GLN A 108 5.29 -8.37 2.08
N ALA A 109 4.34 -7.46 1.78
CA ALA A 109 3.06 -7.82 1.19
C ALA A 109 3.21 -8.40 -0.22
N GLU A 110 4.09 -7.84 -1.04
CA GLU A 110 4.43 -8.41 -2.35
C GLU A 110 5.02 -9.82 -2.23
N ARG A 111 5.96 -10.03 -1.31
CA ARG A 111 6.56 -11.36 -1.07
C ARG A 111 5.51 -12.36 -0.60
N PHE A 112 4.58 -11.94 0.29
CA PHE A 112 3.49 -12.79 0.74
C PHE A 112 2.60 -13.21 -0.44
N LEU A 113 2.22 -12.27 -1.32
CA LEU A 113 1.44 -12.56 -2.51
C LEU A 113 2.18 -13.53 -3.45
N TYR A 114 3.45 -13.31 -3.73
CA TYR A 114 4.22 -14.18 -4.61
C TYR A 114 4.41 -15.60 -4.06
N LEU A 115 4.48 -15.74 -2.73
CA LEU A 115 4.55 -17.06 -2.09
C LEU A 115 3.27 -17.88 -2.31
N HIS A 116 2.11 -17.20 -2.34
CA HIS A 116 0.80 -17.87 -2.39
C HIS A 116 0.11 -17.82 -3.75
N LEU A 117 0.71 -17.18 -4.74
CA LEU A 117 0.22 -17.17 -6.11
C LEU A 117 1.08 -18.09 -6.99
N PRO A 118 0.48 -19.14 -7.58
CA PRO A 118 1.21 -20.03 -8.46
C PRO A 118 1.72 -19.27 -9.70
N VAL A 119 2.92 -19.61 -10.12
CA VAL A 119 3.50 -19.15 -11.38
C VAL A 119 3.58 -20.35 -12.32
N PRO A 120 2.48 -20.70 -13.03
CA PRO A 120 2.51 -21.74 -14.03
C PRO A 120 3.50 -21.35 -15.13
N HIS A 121 4.13 -22.37 -15.74
CA HIS A 121 5.00 -22.17 -16.88
C HIS A 121 4.23 -22.50 -18.16
N GLU A 122 4.27 -21.61 -19.12
CA GLU A 122 3.77 -21.86 -20.49
C GLU A 122 4.96 -22.26 -21.39
N ILE A 123 4.85 -23.37 -22.10
CA ILE A 123 5.89 -23.78 -23.03
C ILE A 123 5.73 -22.95 -24.32
N ARG A 124 6.66 -22.03 -24.55
CA ARG A 124 6.79 -21.31 -25.83
C ARG A 124 8.06 -21.76 -26.54
N GLY A 125 7.88 -22.50 -27.58
CA GLY A 125 9.01 -23.12 -28.26
C GLY A 125 9.61 -24.26 -27.45
N PHE A 126 10.90 -24.21 -27.11
CA PHE A 126 11.61 -25.20 -26.29
C PHE A 126 11.87 -24.77 -24.85
N GLU A 127 11.49 -23.56 -24.46
CA GLU A 127 11.74 -23.02 -23.12
C GLU A 127 10.43 -22.75 -22.37
N PRO A 128 10.34 -23.13 -21.06
CA PRO A 128 9.21 -22.78 -20.22
C PRO A 128 9.32 -21.31 -19.81
N GLU A 129 8.35 -20.50 -20.20
CA GLU A 129 8.22 -19.11 -19.73
C GLU A 129 7.30 -19.05 -18.51
N PRO A 130 7.71 -18.35 -17.40
CA PRO A 130 6.83 -18.14 -16.26
C PRO A 130 5.69 -17.21 -16.66
N LYS A 131 4.45 -17.64 -16.45
CA LYS A 131 3.25 -16.85 -16.71
C LYS A 131 2.50 -16.64 -15.39
N PRO A 132 2.82 -15.59 -14.65
CA PRO A 132 2.13 -15.31 -13.39
C PRO A 132 0.62 -15.14 -13.63
N GLU A 133 -0.17 -15.66 -12.71
CA GLU A 133 -1.63 -15.61 -12.74
C GLU A 133 -2.16 -14.16 -12.82
N LEU A 134 -1.53 -13.26 -12.08
CA LEU A 134 -1.77 -11.82 -12.11
C LEU A 134 -0.44 -11.10 -12.34
N PRO A 135 -0.42 -10.03 -13.16
CA PRO A 135 0.78 -9.22 -13.36
C PRO A 135 1.26 -8.62 -12.03
N LYS A 136 2.58 -8.67 -11.82
CA LYS A 136 3.23 -8.13 -10.61
C LYS A 136 2.88 -6.66 -10.37
N GLU A 137 2.79 -5.90 -11.45
CA GLU A 137 2.45 -4.48 -11.44
C GLU A 137 1.03 -4.23 -10.91
N ALA A 138 0.07 -5.11 -11.21
CA ALA A 138 -1.29 -4.98 -10.70
C ALA A 138 -1.36 -5.28 -9.20
N LEU A 139 -0.63 -6.29 -8.74
CA LEU A 139 -0.54 -6.66 -7.32
C LEU A 139 0.13 -5.56 -6.50
N ARG A 140 1.28 -5.07 -6.97
CA ARG A 140 2.01 -3.96 -6.33
C ARG A 140 1.16 -2.72 -6.24
N GLU A 141 0.57 -2.27 -7.34
CA GLU A 141 -0.28 -1.08 -7.41
C GLU A 141 -1.46 -1.18 -6.43
N ALA A 142 -2.09 -2.37 -6.30
CA ALA A 142 -3.20 -2.58 -5.38
C ALA A 142 -2.77 -2.44 -3.90
N VAL A 143 -1.62 -3.01 -3.52
CA VAL A 143 -1.05 -2.89 -2.18
C VAL A 143 -0.63 -1.44 -1.89
N VAL A 144 0.05 -0.80 -2.83
CA VAL A 144 0.50 0.59 -2.69
C VAL A 144 -0.68 1.54 -2.54
N ASN A 145 -1.75 1.34 -3.33
CA ASN A 145 -2.98 2.13 -3.20
C ASN A 145 -3.61 1.96 -1.82
N ALA A 146 -3.67 0.73 -1.29
CA ALA A 146 -4.18 0.49 0.05
C ALA A 146 -3.38 1.26 1.11
N VAL A 147 -2.04 1.23 1.04
CA VAL A 147 -1.15 1.94 1.98
C VAL A 147 -1.27 3.46 1.82
N ALA A 148 -1.26 3.97 0.58
CA ALA A 148 -1.30 5.39 0.28
C ALA A 148 -2.63 6.06 0.67
N HIS A 149 -3.75 5.32 0.57
CA HIS A 149 -5.10 5.85 0.78
C HIS A 149 -5.76 5.42 2.08
N ARG A 150 -5.10 4.54 2.88
CA ARG A 150 -5.59 4.15 4.20
C ARG A 150 -5.87 5.37 5.09
N ASP A 151 -6.97 5.31 5.83
CA ASP A 151 -7.23 6.26 6.91
C ASP A 151 -6.46 5.86 8.17
N TYR A 152 -5.37 6.56 8.46
CA TYR A 152 -4.50 6.27 9.60
C TYR A 152 -5.10 6.70 10.96
N THR A 153 -6.26 7.35 10.98
CA THR A 153 -7.01 7.62 12.21
C THR A 153 -7.82 6.41 12.68
N ILE A 154 -8.12 5.47 11.77
CA ILE A 154 -8.90 4.27 12.09
C ILE A 154 -8.00 3.21 12.73
N ARG A 155 -8.45 2.69 13.89
CA ARG A 155 -7.76 1.67 14.67
C ARG A 155 -8.02 0.27 14.13
N GLY A 156 -7.55 -0.02 12.93
CA GLY A 156 -7.63 -1.33 12.29
C GLY A 156 -6.57 -1.47 11.19
N PRO A 157 -5.89 -2.62 11.06
CA PRO A 157 -4.89 -2.83 10.01
C PRO A 157 -5.54 -2.93 8.63
N ILE A 158 -4.72 -2.78 7.58
CA ILE A 158 -5.09 -3.28 6.27
C ILE A 158 -5.14 -4.81 6.36
N ARG A 159 -6.15 -5.44 5.75
CA ARG A 159 -6.24 -6.90 5.69
C ARG A 159 -6.03 -7.34 4.24
N LEU A 160 -5.09 -8.26 4.06
CA LEU A 160 -4.74 -8.83 2.76
C LEU A 160 -5.06 -10.32 2.79
N PHE A 161 -6.14 -10.74 2.15
CA PHE A 161 -6.59 -12.12 2.13
C PHE A 161 -6.42 -12.74 0.75
N VAL A 162 -5.81 -13.92 0.70
CA VAL A 162 -5.63 -14.71 -0.51
C VAL A 162 -6.49 -15.95 -0.42
N PHE A 163 -7.54 -16.03 -1.24
CA PHE A 163 -8.40 -17.19 -1.43
C PHE A 163 -8.01 -17.99 -2.67
N ASP A 164 -8.66 -19.10 -2.95
CA ASP A 164 -8.40 -19.90 -4.15
C ASP A 164 -8.90 -19.22 -5.42
N ASP A 165 -9.93 -18.37 -5.32
CA ASP A 165 -10.60 -17.72 -6.46
C ASP A 165 -10.38 -16.21 -6.55
N ARG A 166 -9.80 -15.56 -5.51
CA ARG A 166 -9.61 -14.10 -5.44
C ARG A 166 -8.57 -13.69 -4.40
N ILE A 167 -8.16 -12.43 -4.49
CA ILE A 167 -7.41 -11.69 -3.46
C ILE A 167 -8.30 -10.55 -2.99
N GLU A 168 -8.42 -10.36 -1.69
CA GLU A 168 -9.14 -9.25 -1.08
C GLU A 168 -8.15 -8.33 -0.35
N ILE A 169 -8.28 -7.03 -0.57
CA ILE A 169 -7.56 -5.99 0.17
C ILE A 169 -8.61 -5.09 0.83
N HIS A 170 -8.69 -5.16 2.14
CA HIS A 170 -9.57 -4.36 2.96
C HIS A 170 -8.78 -3.17 3.51
N THR A 171 -9.09 -1.98 3.02
CA THR A 171 -8.38 -0.75 3.39
C THR A 171 -9.26 0.08 4.32
N PRO A 172 -8.86 0.33 5.59
CA PRO A 172 -9.63 1.18 6.50
C PRO A 172 -9.83 2.59 5.97
N GLY A 173 -11.08 3.07 6.02
CA GLY A 173 -11.50 4.42 5.64
C GLY A 173 -12.24 4.47 4.29
N ARG A 174 -13.25 5.35 4.24
CA ARG A 174 -13.95 5.67 2.98
C ARG A 174 -13.11 6.61 2.13
N PRO A 175 -13.24 6.62 0.80
CA PRO A 175 -12.56 7.61 -0.02
C PRO A 175 -12.97 9.04 0.39
N PRO A 176 -12.05 10.02 0.34
CA PRO A 176 -12.38 11.41 0.62
C PRO A 176 -13.41 11.97 -0.39
N ASN A 177 -14.09 13.05 0.00
CA ASN A 177 -14.96 13.86 -0.87
C ASN A 177 -16.10 13.06 -1.53
N GLY A 178 -16.58 11.97 -0.92
CA GLY A 178 -17.72 11.21 -1.44
C GLY A 178 -17.42 10.43 -2.73
N VAL A 179 -16.15 10.18 -3.05
CA VAL A 179 -15.77 9.34 -4.19
C VAL A 179 -16.34 7.92 -3.98
N ASP A 180 -17.12 7.44 -4.93
CA ASP A 180 -17.70 6.10 -4.94
C ASP A 180 -16.87 5.12 -5.80
N ALA A 181 -17.32 3.87 -5.87
CA ALA A 181 -16.63 2.81 -6.61
C ALA A 181 -16.59 3.12 -8.12
N ASP A 182 -17.62 3.71 -8.69
CA ASP A 182 -17.67 4.01 -10.13
C ASP A 182 -16.76 5.20 -10.49
N ALA A 183 -16.71 6.21 -9.64
CA ALA A 183 -15.75 7.30 -9.76
C ALA A 183 -14.31 6.77 -9.65
N MET A 184 -14.02 5.83 -8.73
CA MET A 184 -12.71 5.18 -8.63
C MET A 184 -12.35 4.42 -9.93
N ARG A 185 -13.27 3.62 -10.47
CA ARG A 185 -13.06 2.93 -11.77
C ARG A 185 -12.83 3.90 -12.91
N SER A 186 -13.52 5.04 -12.90
CA SER A 186 -13.37 6.11 -13.88
C SER A 186 -12.08 6.91 -13.73
N GLY A 187 -11.30 6.65 -12.66
CA GLY A 187 -10.00 7.28 -12.40
C GLY A 187 -10.09 8.55 -11.56
N ALA A 188 -11.19 8.78 -10.85
CA ALA A 188 -11.22 9.81 -9.81
C ALA A 188 -10.16 9.47 -8.75
N HIS A 189 -9.27 10.42 -8.51
CA HIS A 189 -8.15 10.25 -7.60
C HIS A 189 -8.09 11.40 -6.60
N VAL A 190 -8.33 11.11 -5.35
CA VAL A 190 -8.20 12.05 -4.24
C VAL A 190 -7.19 11.49 -3.25
N VAL A 191 -6.07 12.19 -3.09
CA VAL A 191 -5.00 11.76 -2.19
C VAL A 191 -5.40 12.06 -0.75
N ARG A 192 -5.51 11.02 0.09
CA ARG A 192 -5.78 11.16 1.52
C ARG A 192 -4.53 11.60 2.30
N ASN A 193 -3.38 10.99 1.99
CA ASN A 193 -2.13 11.17 2.70
C ASN A 193 -1.06 11.73 1.74
N PRO A 194 -1.05 13.05 1.47
CA PRO A 194 -0.23 13.63 0.41
C PRO A 194 1.28 13.51 0.65
N TRP A 195 1.74 13.54 1.90
CA TRP A 195 3.17 13.42 2.20
C TRP A 195 3.68 11.98 2.10
N ILE A 196 2.87 11.00 2.52
CA ILE A 196 3.13 9.57 2.27
C ILE A 196 3.11 9.32 0.75
N TYR A 197 2.06 9.77 0.06
CA TYR A 197 1.91 9.60 -1.39
C TYR A 197 3.10 10.16 -2.17
N ALA A 198 3.58 11.36 -1.81
CA ALA A 198 4.72 11.98 -2.45
C ALA A 198 5.98 11.11 -2.33
N ARG A 199 6.25 10.56 -1.16
CA ARG A 199 7.42 9.69 -0.94
C ARG A 199 7.30 8.34 -1.66
N LEU A 200 6.12 7.74 -1.69
CA LEU A 200 5.88 6.54 -2.49
C LEU A 200 6.03 6.82 -4.01
N SER A 201 5.65 8.03 -4.44
CA SER A 201 5.83 8.47 -5.83
C SER A 201 7.31 8.68 -6.19
N ASP A 202 8.09 9.27 -5.30
CA ASP A 202 9.53 9.45 -5.50
C ASP A 202 10.26 8.10 -5.57
N ALA A 203 9.79 7.11 -4.80
CA ALA A 203 10.28 5.73 -4.87
C ALA A 203 9.77 4.95 -6.11
N GLY A 204 9.06 5.60 -7.03
CA GLY A 204 8.54 4.96 -8.25
C GLY A 204 7.42 3.95 -8.02
N LEU A 205 6.82 3.93 -6.82
CA LEU A 205 5.78 2.96 -6.47
C LEU A 205 4.38 3.41 -6.90
N VAL A 206 4.17 4.69 -7.15
CA VAL A 206 2.87 5.28 -7.51
C VAL A 206 2.93 5.90 -8.89
N THR A 207 1.91 5.67 -9.69
CA THR A 207 1.74 6.31 -11.00
C THR A 207 1.12 7.70 -10.83
N ARG A 208 1.85 8.77 -11.10
CA ARG A 208 1.42 10.18 -10.87
C ARG A 208 0.15 10.61 -11.63
N ALA A 209 -0.31 9.84 -12.59
CA ALA A 209 -1.39 10.23 -13.50
C ALA A 209 -2.81 9.82 -13.03
N GLY A 210 -3.01 9.32 -11.79
CA GLY A 210 -4.31 8.84 -11.32
C GLY A 210 -4.85 7.62 -12.10
N THR A 211 -3.98 6.93 -12.86
CA THR A 211 -4.36 5.80 -13.73
C THR A 211 -4.23 4.44 -13.06
N GLY A 212 -3.78 4.39 -11.79
CA GLY A 212 -3.45 3.16 -11.07
C GLY A 212 -4.59 2.15 -11.06
N ILE A 213 -5.79 2.55 -10.60
CA ILE A 213 -6.96 1.66 -10.56
C ILE A 213 -7.36 1.19 -11.96
N ARG A 214 -7.38 2.07 -12.96
CA ARG A 214 -7.68 1.69 -14.34
C ARG A 214 -6.67 0.66 -14.87
N ARG A 215 -5.39 0.83 -14.53
CA ARG A 215 -4.33 -0.09 -14.91
C ARG A 215 -4.55 -1.45 -14.26
N ILE A 216 -4.86 -1.50 -12.96
CA ILE A 216 -5.16 -2.75 -12.25
C ILE A 216 -6.35 -3.46 -12.89
N VAL A 217 -7.47 -2.73 -13.12
CA VAL A 217 -8.68 -3.29 -13.73
C VAL A 217 -8.38 -3.90 -15.09
N ARG A 218 -7.68 -3.17 -15.96
CA ARG A 218 -7.27 -3.65 -17.28
C ARG A 218 -6.39 -4.90 -17.20
N LEU A 219 -5.32 -4.85 -16.41
CA LEU A 219 -4.36 -5.94 -16.29
C LEU A 219 -4.99 -7.20 -15.68
N ALA A 220 -5.84 -7.06 -14.65
CA ALA A 220 -6.52 -8.20 -14.05
C ALA A 220 -7.53 -8.83 -15.02
N ARG A 221 -8.28 -8.01 -15.76
CA ARG A 221 -9.22 -8.49 -16.79
C ARG A 221 -8.49 -9.21 -17.92
N GLU A 222 -7.40 -8.66 -18.44
CA GLU A 222 -6.56 -9.29 -19.47
C GLU A 222 -6.00 -10.65 -18.98
N ALA A 223 -5.59 -10.72 -17.72
CA ALA A 223 -4.98 -11.92 -17.15
C ALA A 223 -6.01 -13.01 -16.80
N THR A 224 -7.17 -12.65 -16.26
CA THR A 224 -8.13 -13.61 -15.67
C THR A 224 -9.45 -13.74 -16.43
N GLY A 225 -9.77 -12.78 -17.31
CA GLY A 225 -11.08 -12.70 -17.98
C GLY A 225 -12.22 -12.22 -17.07
N ARG A 226 -11.92 -11.83 -15.81
CA ARG A 226 -12.90 -11.47 -14.77
C ARG A 226 -12.71 -10.01 -14.35
N GLU A 227 -13.80 -9.40 -13.85
CA GLU A 227 -13.78 -8.00 -13.41
C GLU A 227 -13.25 -7.86 -11.97
N VAL A 228 -12.56 -6.75 -11.71
CA VAL A 228 -12.13 -6.34 -10.38
C VAL A 228 -13.33 -5.81 -9.57
N GLY A 229 -13.50 -6.31 -8.36
CA GLY A 229 -14.49 -5.79 -7.41
C GLY A 229 -13.95 -4.55 -6.68
N ILE A 230 -14.77 -3.52 -6.56
CA ILE A 230 -14.51 -2.35 -5.70
C ILE A 230 -15.80 -2.08 -4.93
N GLU A 231 -15.73 -2.16 -3.61
CA GLU A 231 -16.86 -1.86 -2.73
C GLU A 231 -16.44 -0.79 -1.73
N VAL A 232 -17.19 0.30 -1.68
CA VAL A 232 -17.03 1.36 -0.67
C VAL A 232 -18.01 1.07 0.46
N ARG A 233 -17.50 0.62 1.60
CA ARG A 233 -18.27 0.32 2.81
C ARG A 233 -18.17 1.46 3.83
N ASP A 234 -18.92 1.40 4.93
CA ASP A 234 -18.96 2.49 5.91
C ASP A 234 -17.60 2.84 6.52
N PHE A 235 -16.75 1.83 6.75
CA PHE A 235 -15.47 2.00 7.43
C PHE A 235 -14.26 1.53 6.62
N GLU A 236 -14.46 1.01 5.42
CA GLU A 236 -13.38 0.48 4.60
C GLU A 236 -13.72 0.50 3.10
N VAL A 237 -12.68 0.41 2.29
CA VAL A 237 -12.79 0.03 0.87
C VAL A 237 -12.32 -1.42 0.74
N LEU A 238 -13.18 -2.27 0.17
CA LEU A 238 -12.82 -3.61 -0.26
C LEU A 238 -12.45 -3.60 -1.74
N PHE A 239 -11.23 -4.01 -2.02
CA PHE A 239 -10.70 -4.20 -3.37
C PHE A 239 -10.49 -5.69 -3.63
N THR A 240 -11.19 -6.25 -4.64
CA THR A 240 -11.16 -7.69 -4.95
C THR A 240 -10.52 -7.92 -6.32
N LEU A 241 -9.37 -8.58 -6.33
CA LEU A 241 -8.69 -9.04 -7.53
C LEU A 241 -9.10 -10.49 -7.80
N PRO A 242 -9.74 -10.78 -8.94
CA PRO A 242 -10.09 -12.16 -9.28
C PRO A 242 -8.84 -12.99 -9.59
N ARG A 243 -8.87 -14.26 -9.25
CA ARG A 243 -7.86 -15.23 -9.63
C ARG A 243 -8.38 -16.13 -10.75
N LYS A 244 -7.47 -16.72 -11.53
CA LYS A 244 -7.84 -17.84 -12.40
C LYS A 244 -8.21 -19.03 -11.51
N ILE A 245 -9.43 -19.51 -11.67
CA ILE A 245 -9.79 -20.80 -11.09
C ILE A 245 -9.05 -21.83 -11.92
N GLY A 246 -8.09 -22.52 -11.31
CA GLY A 246 -7.43 -23.65 -11.97
C GLY A 246 -8.46 -24.71 -12.36
N PRO A 247 -8.18 -25.57 -13.33
CA PRO A 247 -9.00 -26.73 -13.55
C PRO A 247 -9.09 -27.52 -12.23
N ALA A 248 -10.31 -27.83 -11.84
CA ALA A 248 -10.60 -28.63 -10.66
C ALA A 248 -9.96 -30.02 -10.77
#